data_7f0087d2ff65acc808c9847be34216c8
#
_entry.id   7f0087d2ff65acc808c9847be34216c8
#
_cell.length_a   1.000
_cell.length_b   1.000
_cell.length_c   1.000
_cell.angle_alpha   90.00
_cell.angle_beta   90.00
_cell.angle_gamma   90.00
#
_symmetry.space_group_name_H-M   'P 1'
#
loop_
_entity.id
_entity.type
_entity.pdbx_description
1 polymer ?
#
loop_
_entity_poly.entity_id
_entity_poly.type
_entity_poly.pdbx_seq_one_letter_code
_entity_poly.pdbx_strand_id
1 'polypeptide(L)'
;VVLVPAFLALFYGLASFLFVSLKPKKNLSSFFLFSLMFGTIEFIRGTILTGFPWNLIAYSFSDYIEILHITSVIGTYSFNLFCISLFTSPSFFILRDNKKEIIVFILFVVTTLSFYIFGSQRLEKFNITKANKLNYKIRVISSNVSIDRFYKDSDPTSVISDLIKISSPQINEKTIF
;
A
#
# COMPACT_ATOMS: atom_id res chain seq x y z
N VAL A 1 0.22 -21.27 13.19
CA VAL A 1 1.04 -20.30 12.43
C VAL A 1 0.89 -20.50 10.92
N VAL A 2 0.66 -21.72 10.40
CA VAL A 2 0.57 -22.05 8.95
C VAL A 2 -0.78 -21.66 8.33
N LEU A 3 -1.85 -21.56 9.11
CA LEU A 3 -3.22 -21.39 8.61
C LEU A 3 -3.42 -20.04 7.88
N VAL A 4 -2.88 -18.95 8.42
CA VAL A 4 -3.04 -17.61 7.83
C VAL A 4 -2.31 -17.50 6.47
N PRO A 5 -1.02 -17.89 6.34
CA PRO A 5 -0.38 -17.93 5.03
C PRO A 5 -1.08 -18.84 4.02
N ALA A 6 -1.56 -20.01 4.46
CA ALA A 6 -2.30 -20.93 3.59
C ALA A 6 -3.61 -20.31 3.08
N PHE A 7 -4.36 -19.65 3.96
CA PHE A 7 -5.58 -18.94 3.57
C PHE A 7 -5.29 -17.81 2.56
N LEU A 8 -4.24 -17.01 2.80
CA LEU A 8 -3.86 -15.94 1.88
C LEU A 8 -3.37 -16.48 0.52
N ALA A 9 -2.72 -17.65 0.52
CA ALA A 9 -2.28 -18.29 -0.72
C ALA A 9 -3.45 -18.72 -1.63
N LEU A 10 -4.64 -18.99 -1.07
CA LEU A 10 -5.82 -19.35 -1.86
C LEU A 10 -6.22 -18.24 -2.84
N PHE A 11 -6.04 -16.99 -2.48
CA PHE A 11 -6.34 -15.86 -3.37
C PHE A 11 -5.44 -15.88 -4.61
N TYR A 12 -4.15 -16.13 -4.45
CA TYR A 12 -3.21 -16.23 -5.56
C TYR A 12 -3.41 -17.50 -6.37
N GLY A 13 -3.73 -18.62 -5.70
CA GLY A 13 -4.13 -19.86 -6.34
C GLY A 13 -5.37 -19.67 -7.23
N LEU A 14 -6.39 -18.97 -6.71
CA LEU A 14 -7.59 -18.64 -7.47
C LEU A 14 -7.29 -17.75 -8.68
N ALA A 15 -6.49 -16.70 -8.50
CA ALA A 15 -6.07 -15.82 -9.60
C ALA A 15 -5.36 -16.60 -10.70
N SER A 16 -4.41 -17.47 -10.33
CA SER A 16 -3.66 -18.30 -11.27
C SER A 16 -4.57 -19.30 -11.98
N PHE A 17 -5.46 -19.97 -11.25
CA PHE A 17 -6.42 -20.92 -11.81
C PHE A 17 -7.34 -20.24 -12.83
N LEU A 18 -7.91 -19.10 -12.49
CA LEU A 18 -8.78 -18.33 -13.38
C LEU A 18 -8.03 -17.89 -14.64
N PHE A 19 -6.81 -17.36 -14.46
CA PHE A 19 -5.98 -16.94 -15.60
C PHE A 19 -5.71 -18.09 -16.58
N VAL A 20 -5.27 -19.23 -16.06
CA VAL A 20 -4.97 -20.42 -16.91
C VAL A 20 -6.23 -20.97 -17.57
N SER A 21 -7.38 -20.96 -16.86
CA SER A 21 -8.66 -21.44 -17.38
C SER A 21 -9.14 -20.66 -18.60
N LEU A 22 -8.77 -19.37 -18.71
CA LEU A 22 -9.09 -18.53 -19.86
C LEU A 22 -8.23 -18.86 -21.10
N LYS A 23 -7.26 -19.78 -20.98
CA LYS A 23 -6.34 -20.19 -22.07
C LYS A 23 -5.74 -18.98 -22.82
N PRO A 24 -5.10 -18.02 -22.11
CA PRO A 24 -4.64 -16.78 -22.72
C PRO A 24 -3.60 -17.07 -23.80
N LYS A 25 -3.65 -16.33 -24.90
CA LYS A 25 -2.61 -16.36 -25.93
C LYS A 25 -1.38 -15.62 -25.42
N LYS A 26 -0.19 -15.99 -25.94
CA LYS A 26 1.07 -15.30 -25.60
C LYS A 26 1.14 -13.94 -26.31
N ASN A 27 0.43 -12.95 -25.80
CA ASN A 27 0.36 -11.62 -26.38
C ASN A 27 0.20 -10.54 -25.30
N LEU A 28 0.27 -9.28 -25.72
CA LEU A 28 0.14 -8.10 -24.86
C LEU A 28 -1.19 -8.07 -24.07
N SER A 29 -2.29 -8.53 -24.69
CA SER A 29 -3.59 -8.57 -24.01
C SER A 29 -3.58 -9.52 -22.82
N SER A 30 -2.89 -10.65 -22.94
CA SER A 30 -2.77 -11.62 -21.83
C SER A 30 -1.93 -11.10 -20.68
N PHE A 31 -0.91 -10.30 -20.99
CA PHE A 31 -0.13 -9.60 -19.98
C PHE A 31 -0.99 -8.63 -19.15
N PHE A 32 -1.77 -7.77 -19.81
CA PHE A 32 -2.67 -6.86 -19.11
C PHE A 32 -3.79 -7.61 -18.37
N LEU A 33 -4.31 -8.70 -18.94
CA LEU A 33 -5.28 -9.54 -18.27
C LEU A 33 -4.71 -10.15 -16.98
N PHE A 34 -3.47 -10.65 -17.03
CA PHE A 34 -2.77 -11.16 -15.85
C PHE A 34 -2.64 -10.09 -14.76
N SER A 35 -2.12 -8.92 -15.12
CA SER A 35 -1.95 -7.81 -14.19
C SER A 35 -3.27 -7.37 -13.57
N LEU A 36 -4.34 -7.27 -14.37
CA LEU A 36 -5.67 -6.90 -13.91
C LEU A 36 -6.23 -7.94 -12.94
N MET A 37 -6.14 -9.23 -13.27
CA MET A 37 -6.66 -10.30 -12.41
C MET A 37 -5.93 -10.35 -11.08
N PHE A 38 -4.60 -10.27 -11.09
CA PHE A 38 -3.82 -10.24 -9.86
C PHE A 38 -4.10 -8.97 -9.03
N GLY A 39 -4.15 -7.81 -9.67
CA GLY A 39 -4.49 -6.56 -8.99
C GLY A 39 -5.90 -6.59 -8.38
N THR A 40 -6.87 -7.16 -9.09
CA THR A 40 -8.25 -7.32 -8.59
C THR A 40 -8.29 -8.27 -7.39
N ILE A 41 -7.59 -9.40 -7.44
CA ILE A 41 -7.52 -10.34 -6.33
C ILE A 41 -6.84 -9.71 -5.11
N GLU A 42 -5.77 -8.93 -5.30
CA GLU A 42 -5.13 -8.20 -4.20
C GLU A 42 -6.05 -7.13 -3.60
N PHE A 43 -6.83 -6.43 -4.42
CA PHE A 43 -7.84 -5.50 -3.94
C PHE A 43 -8.92 -6.21 -3.12
N ILE A 44 -9.47 -7.32 -3.62
CA ILE A 44 -10.48 -8.12 -2.91
C ILE A 44 -9.89 -8.62 -1.58
N ARG A 45 -8.69 -9.20 -1.59
CA ARG A 45 -7.99 -9.67 -0.39
C ARG A 45 -7.76 -8.57 0.64
N GLY A 46 -7.44 -7.36 0.17
CA GLY A 46 -7.19 -6.20 1.04
C GLY A 46 -8.45 -5.55 1.60
N THR A 47 -9.63 -5.89 1.10
CA THR A 47 -10.90 -5.27 1.50
C THR A 47 -11.91 -6.26 2.11
N ILE A 48 -11.80 -7.56 1.79
CA ILE A 48 -12.72 -8.58 2.30
C ILE A 48 -12.43 -8.93 3.77
N LEU A 49 -13.45 -9.34 4.51
CA LEU A 49 -13.41 -9.64 5.94
C LEU A 49 -13.00 -8.40 6.75
N THR A 50 -11.84 -8.33 7.33
CA THR A 50 -11.31 -7.15 8.02
C THR A 50 -10.25 -6.42 7.20
N GLY A 51 -9.98 -6.92 5.98
CA GLY A 51 -8.91 -6.47 5.10
C GLY A 51 -7.51 -6.91 5.57
N PHE A 52 -6.66 -7.32 4.63
CA PHE A 52 -5.26 -7.64 4.92
C PHE A 52 -4.34 -7.09 3.81
N PRO A 53 -4.17 -5.75 3.73
CA PRO A 53 -3.41 -5.12 2.65
C PRO A 53 -1.88 -5.11 2.88
N TRP A 54 -1.36 -5.85 3.84
CA TRP A 54 0.01 -5.69 4.37
C TRP A 54 1.12 -6.12 3.41
N ASN A 55 0.84 -6.96 2.43
CA ASN A 55 1.82 -7.49 1.51
C ASN A 55 1.52 -7.17 0.04
N LEU A 56 1.08 -5.93 -0.24
CA LEU A 56 0.94 -5.45 -1.60
C LEU A 56 2.32 -5.34 -2.28
N ILE A 57 2.38 -5.64 -3.56
CA ILE A 57 3.61 -5.52 -4.36
C ILE A 57 4.12 -4.08 -4.40
N ALA A 58 3.23 -3.10 -4.28
CA ALA A 58 3.56 -1.69 -4.14
C ALA A 58 4.56 -1.39 -3.01
N TYR A 59 4.56 -2.18 -1.94
CA TYR A 59 5.46 -1.98 -0.80
C TYR A 59 6.93 -2.36 -1.08
N SER A 60 7.23 -2.97 -2.23
CA SER A 60 8.62 -3.13 -2.69
C SER A 60 9.34 -1.79 -2.91
N PHE A 61 8.57 -0.70 -3.02
CA PHE A 61 9.11 0.67 -3.10
C PHE A 61 9.12 1.41 -1.75
N SER A 62 8.97 0.73 -0.60
CA SER A 62 8.92 1.36 0.72
C SER A 62 10.13 2.24 1.04
N ASP A 63 11.31 1.87 0.55
CA ASP A 63 12.55 2.62 0.74
C ASP A 63 12.72 3.81 -0.23
N TYR A 64 11.81 3.97 -1.20
CA TYR A 64 11.83 5.00 -2.23
C TYR A 64 10.60 5.90 -2.10
N ILE A 65 10.62 6.77 -1.08
CA ILE A 65 9.48 7.64 -0.76
C ILE A 65 9.09 8.55 -1.92
N GLU A 66 10.05 8.91 -2.77
CA GLU A 66 9.83 9.70 -3.98
C GLU A 66 8.85 8.99 -4.92
N ILE A 67 9.03 7.69 -5.14
CA ILE A 67 8.13 6.91 -5.99
C ILE A 67 6.77 6.75 -5.31
N LEU A 68 6.75 6.53 -3.99
CA LEU A 68 5.52 6.37 -3.24
C LEU A 68 4.64 7.63 -3.22
N HIS A 69 5.20 8.82 -3.42
CA HIS A 69 4.41 10.05 -3.50
C HIS A 69 3.30 10.02 -4.54
N ILE A 70 3.43 9.20 -5.60
CA ILE A 70 2.39 9.06 -6.62
C ILE A 70 1.10 8.47 -6.05
N THR A 71 1.17 7.69 -4.96
CA THR A 71 -0.02 7.10 -4.32
C THR A 71 -1.00 8.17 -3.83
N SER A 72 -0.52 9.38 -3.52
CA SER A 72 -1.38 10.52 -3.18
C SER A 72 -2.26 11.01 -4.33
N VAL A 73 -1.93 10.63 -5.56
CA VAL A 73 -2.66 11.03 -6.78
C VAL A 73 -3.53 9.90 -7.31
N ILE A 74 -2.95 8.69 -7.43
CA ILE A 74 -3.63 7.55 -8.05
C ILE A 74 -4.16 6.52 -7.04
N GLY A 75 -3.80 6.64 -5.77
CA GLY A 75 -4.15 5.70 -4.72
C GLY A 75 -3.25 4.46 -4.68
N THR A 76 -3.27 3.76 -3.55
CA THR A 76 -2.37 2.62 -3.29
C THR A 76 -2.64 1.43 -4.20
N TYR A 77 -3.90 1.08 -4.43
CA TYR A 77 -4.24 -0.09 -5.26
C TYR A 77 -3.98 0.14 -6.76
N SER A 78 -4.17 1.36 -7.26
CA SER A 78 -3.80 1.69 -8.64
C SER A 78 -2.28 1.64 -8.83
N PHE A 79 -1.53 2.12 -7.87
CA PHE A 79 -0.07 2.00 -7.85
C PHE A 79 0.36 0.53 -7.74
N ASN A 80 -0.33 -0.27 -6.93
CA ASN A 80 -0.07 -1.70 -6.83
C ASN A 80 -0.29 -2.43 -8.17
N LEU A 81 -1.37 -2.12 -8.88
CA LEU A 81 -1.61 -2.65 -10.24
C LEU A 81 -0.48 -2.26 -11.21
N PHE A 82 -0.01 -1.02 -11.12
CA PHE A 82 1.16 -0.58 -11.89
C PHE A 82 2.41 -1.39 -11.54
N CYS A 83 2.69 -1.63 -10.25
CA CYS A 83 3.83 -2.42 -9.79
C CYS A 83 3.76 -3.88 -10.28
N ILE A 84 2.58 -4.52 -10.22
CA ILE A 84 2.37 -5.86 -10.78
C ILE A 84 2.75 -5.87 -12.26
N SER A 85 2.26 -4.88 -13.01
CA SER A 85 2.55 -4.77 -14.45
C SER A 85 4.03 -4.50 -14.70
N LEU A 86 4.65 -3.59 -13.95
CA LEU A 86 6.08 -3.28 -14.07
C LEU A 86 6.94 -4.53 -13.83
N PHE A 87 6.74 -5.25 -12.73
CA PHE A 87 7.57 -6.41 -12.37
C PHE A 87 7.31 -7.64 -13.23
N THR A 88 6.16 -7.74 -13.87
CA THR A 88 5.89 -8.81 -14.85
C THR A 88 6.32 -8.43 -16.26
N SER A 89 6.55 -7.15 -16.56
CA SER A 89 6.92 -6.68 -17.91
C SER A 89 8.25 -7.26 -18.45
N PRO A 90 9.26 -7.69 -17.65
CA PRO A 90 10.44 -8.39 -18.18
C PRO A 90 10.10 -9.68 -18.91
N SER A 91 8.92 -10.28 -18.68
CA SER A 91 8.46 -11.44 -19.45
C SER A 91 8.37 -11.19 -20.96
N PHE A 92 8.25 -9.92 -21.37
CA PHE A 92 8.27 -9.55 -22.79
C PHE A 92 9.57 -9.88 -23.51
N PHE A 93 10.69 -9.96 -22.82
CA PHE A 93 11.95 -10.39 -23.42
C PHE A 93 11.96 -11.89 -23.76
N ILE A 94 11.16 -12.68 -23.04
CA ILE A 94 11.04 -14.13 -23.22
C ILE A 94 9.92 -14.47 -24.21
N LEU A 95 8.79 -13.75 -24.09
CA LEU A 95 7.54 -14.05 -24.81
C LEU A 95 7.30 -13.16 -26.03
N ARG A 96 8.29 -12.37 -26.43
CA ARG A 96 8.13 -11.37 -27.48
C ARG A 96 7.80 -11.99 -28.84
N ASP A 97 6.68 -11.59 -29.38
CA ASP A 97 6.33 -11.81 -30.79
C ASP A 97 6.53 -10.54 -31.62
N ASN A 98 6.53 -9.35 -30.98
CA ASN A 98 6.56 -8.07 -31.64
C ASN A 98 7.40 -7.01 -30.90
N LYS A 99 7.89 -6.02 -31.67
CA LYS A 99 8.59 -4.85 -31.08
C LYS A 99 7.70 -4.01 -30.14
N LYS A 100 6.37 -4.10 -30.26
CA LYS A 100 5.41 -3.38 -29.40
C LYS A 100 5.56 -3.70 -27.91
N GLU A 101 5.92 -4.94 -27.59
CA GLU A 101 6.10 -5.42 -26.22
C GLU A 101 7.29 -4.76 -25.54
N ILE A 102 8.38 -4.55 -26.29
CA ILE A 102 9.56 -3.82 -25.80
C ILE A 102 9.21 -2.34 -25.53
N ILE A 103 8.40 -1.75 -26.42
CA ILE A 103 7.95 -0.34 -26.23
C ILE A 103 7.14 -0.23 -24.92
N VAL A 104 6.26 -1.19 -24.65
CA VAL A 104 5.46 -1.21 -23.40
C VAL A 104 6.37 -1.35 -22.18
N PHE A 105 7.39 -2.22 -22.24
CA PHE A 105 8.37 -2.32 -21.15
C PHE A 105 9.08 -0.99 -20.90
N ILE A 106 9.59 -0.36 -21.98
CA ILE A 106 10.25 0.95 -21.87
C ILE A 106 9.30 2.00 -21.28
N LEU A 107 8.02 1.97 -21.67
CA LEU A 107 7.00 2.87 -21.13
C LEU A 107 6.86 2.71 -19.61
N PHE A 108 6.82 1.48 -19.07
CA PHE A 108 6.76 1.23 -17.63
C PHE A 108 7.99 1.80 -16.92
N VAL A 109 9.20 1.60 -17.48
CA VAL A 109 10.43 2.14 -16.90
C VAL A 109 10.42 3.68 -16.90
N VAL A 110 10.05 4.30 -18.02
CA VAL A 110 9.94 5.76 -18.14
C VAL A 110 8.90 6.32 -17.16
N THR A 111 7.76 5.65 -17.01
CA THR A 111 6.72 6.05 -16.05
C THR A 111 7.24 5.97 -14.62
N THR A 112 8.00 4.93 -14.25
CA THR A 112 8.62 4.82 -12.92
C THR A 112 9.58 5.98 -12.66
N LEU A 113 10.43 6.32 -13.63
CA LEU A 113 11.31 7.48 -13.53
C LEU A 113 10.53 8.80 -13.38
N SER A 114 9.42 8.93 -14.09
CA SER A 114 8.53 10.09 -13.97
C SER A 114 7.92 10.20 -12.56
N PHE A 115 7.54 9.07 -11.94
CA PHE A 115 7.06 9.05 -10.56
C PHE A 115 8.14 9.48 -9.58
N TYR A 116 9.37 9.03 -9.79
CA TYR A 116 10.51 9.45 -8.97
C TYR A 116 10.75 10.97 -9.07
N ILE A 117 10.79 11.52 -10.29
CA ILE A 117 10.99 12.97 -10.51
C ILE A 117 9.85 13.78 -9.86
N PHE A 118 8.61 13.33 -10.05
CA PHE A 118 7.43 13.98 -9.45
C PHE A 118 7.52 14.02 -7.92
N GLY A 119 7.87 12.90 -7.30
CA GLY A 119 7.98 12.81 -5.84
C GLY A 119 9.16 13.60 -5.28
N SER A 120 10.32 13.59 -5.97
CA SER A 120 11.48 14.39 -5.59
C SER A 120 11.15 15.89 -5.54
N GLN A 121 10.45 16.39 -6.57
CA GLN A 121 10.00 17.79 -6.60
C GLN A 121 9.02 18.12 -5.48
N ARG A 122 8.12 17.20 -5.12
CA ARG A 122 7.19 17.38 -3.99
C ARG A 122 7.90 17.39 -2.66
N LEU A 123 8.87 16.50 -2.45
CA LEU A 123 9.68 16.45 -1.23
C LEU A 123 10.49 17.74 -1.04
N GLU A 124 11.10 18.24 -2.10
CA GLU A 124 11.84 19.49 -2.06
C GLU A 124 10.94 20.66 -1.65
N LYS A 125 9.77 20.81 -2.30
CA LYS A 125 8.78 21.82 -1.94
C LYS A 125 8.33 21.69 -0.47
N PHE A 126 8.06 20.47 0.00
CA PHE A 126 7.68 20.22 1.37
C PHE A 126 8.78 20.66 2.36
N ASN A 127 10.03 20.33 2.09
CA ASN A 127 11.17 20.70 2.94
C ASN A 127 11.36 22.23 3.01
N ILE A 128 11.15 22.94 1.90
CA ILE A 128 11.18 24.41 1.87
C ILE A 128 10.03 25.00 2.69
N THR A 129 8.83 24.42 2.60
CA THR A 129 7.61 24.93 3.27
C THR A 129 7.58 24.57 4.76
N LYS A 130 8.37 23.57 5.21
CA LYS A 130 8.46 23.11 6.61
C LYS A 130 8.91 24.19 7.61
N ALA A 131 9.36 25.33 7.13
CA ALA A 131 9.77 26.47 7.95
C ALA A 131 8.62 27.12 8.77
N ASN A 132 7.36 26.90 8.42
CA ASN A 132 6.23 27.34 9.23
C ASN A 132 6.03 26.39 10.41
N LYS A 133 6.72 26.64 11.51
CA LYS A 133 6.50 25.94 12.78
C LYS A 133 5.05 26.12 13.20
N LEU A 134 4.29 25.03 13.20
CA LEU A 134 3.01 25.01 13.87
C LEU A 134 3.25 25.32 15.35
N ASN A 135 2.55 26.32 15.89
CA ASN A 135 2.61 26.70 17.31
C ASN A 135 1.89 25.68 18.23
N TYR A 136 1.76 24.43 17.78
CA TYR A 136 1.11 23.37 18.55
C TYR A 136 2.16 22.39 19.07
N LYS A 137 2.08 22.10 20.36
CA LYS A 137 2.83 21.01 20.97
C LYS A 137 2.01 19.73 20.83
N ILE A 138 2.55 18.72 20.16
CA ILE A 138 1.95 17.39 20.03
C ILE A 138 2.60 16.50 21.07
N ARG A 139 1.79 15.88 21.94
CA ARG A 139 2.23 14.88 22.89
C ARG A 139 1.67 13.52 22.46
N VAL A 140 2.55 12.60 22.07
CA VAL A 140 2.17 11.21 21.77
C VAL A 140 2.27 10.41 23.05
N ILE A 141 1.18 9.73 23.42
CA ILE A 141 1.08 8.94 24.65
C ILE A 141 1.00 7.47 24.26
N SER A 142 1.93 6.66 24.78
CA SER A 142 1.83 5.21 24.71
C SER A 142 1.15 4.71 25.98
N SER A 143 -0.06 4.20 25.85
CA SER A 143 -0.89 3.85 27.00
C SER A 143 -0.54 2.51 27.64
N ASN A 144 0.35 1.70 27.04
CA ASN A 144 0.69 0.32 27.47
C ASN A 144 -0.54 -0.50 27.92
N VAL A 145 -1.66 -0.32 27.21
CA VAL A 145 -2.93 -0.97 27.53
C VAL A 145 -2.86 -2.43 27.09
N SER A 146 -3.09 -3.35 28.05
CA SER A 146 -3.12 -4.78 27.79
C SER A 146 -4.19 -5.14 26.76
N ILE A 147 -3.86 -6.08 25.85
CA ILE A 147 -4.80 -6.65 24.86
C ILE A 147 -5.98 -7.36 25.54
N ASP A 148 -5.79 -7.89 26.76
CA ASP A 148 -6.84 -8.57 27.56
C ASP A 148 -8.07 -7.69 27.77
N ARG A 149 -7.92 -6.38 27.68
CA ARG A 149 -8.98 -5.40 27.77
C ARG A 149 -10.02 -5.52 26.64
N PHE A 150 -9.63 -5.97 25.45
CA PHE A 150 -10.57 -6.20 24.35
C PHE A 150 -11.40 -7.47 24.53
N TYR A 151 -11.00 -8.35 25.45
CA TYR A 151 -11.64 -9.63 25.72
C TYR A 151 -12.41 -9.66 27.05
N LYS A 152 -12.23 -8.64 27.91
CA LYS A 152 -12.95 -8.49 29.18
C LYS A 152 -13.88 -7.29 29.07
N ASP A 153 -15.07 -7.38 29.68
CA ASP A 153 -16.02 -6.26 29.84
C ASP A 153 -15.40 -5.19 30.74
N SER A 154 -14.45 -4.44 30.21
CA SER A 154 -13.83 -3.31 30.90
C SER A 154 -14.61 -2.05 30.57
N ASP A 155 -14.98 -1.30 31.63
CA ASP A 155 -15.66 -0.01 31.47
C ASP A 155 -14.79 0.96 30.63
N PRO A 156 -15.28 1.44 29.48
CA PRO A 156 -14.54 2.40 28.64
C PRO A 156 -14.14 3.69 29.36
N THR A 157 -14.92 4.09 30.38
CA THR A 157 -14.67 5.32 31.15
C THR A 157 -13.41 5.23 32.00
N SER A 158 -13.11 4.06 32.55
CA SER A 158 -11.88 3.84 33.32
C SER A 158 -10.63 4.05 32.50
N VAL A 159 -10.70 3.65 31.25
CA VAL A 159 -9.60 3.74 30.30
C VAL A 159 -9.35 5.16 29.83
N ILE A 160 -10.42 5.89 29.53
CA ILE A 160 -10.32 7.32 29.20
C ILE A 160 -9.74 8.09 30.38
N SER A 161 -10.18 7.78 31.59
CA SER A 161 -9.64 8.39 32.83
C SER A 161 -8.14 8.13 32.95
N ASP A 162 -7.67 6.92 32.69
CA ASP A 162 -6.25 6.58 32.78
C ASP A 162 -5.43 7.26 31.66
N LEU A 163 -5.95 7.36 30.46
CA LEU A 163 -5.33 8.12 29.36
C LEU A 163 -5.20 9.60 29.72
N ILE A 164 -6.23 10.20 30.32
CA ILE A 164 -6.19 11.59 30.78
C ILE A 164 -5.12 11.76 31.86
N LYS A 165 -5.04 10.86 32.83
CA LYS A 165 -4.00 10.88 33.90
C LYS A 165 -2.59 10.81 33.31
N ILE A 166 -2.36 9.85 32.38
CA ILE A 166 -1.06 9.66 31.73
C ILE A 166 -0.71 10.90 30.87
N SER A 167 -1.69 11.54 30.22
CA SER A 167 -1.47 12.74 29.42
C SER A 167 -1.02 13.93 30.24
N SER A 168 -1.35 13.96 31.55
CA SER A 168 -1.03 15.07 32.48
C SER A 168 -1.20 16.44 31.81
N PRO A 169 -2.43 16.79 31.34
CA PRO A 169 -2.65 18.06 30.66
C PRO A 169 -2.38 19.22 31.61
N GLN A 170 -1.61 20.22 31.19
CA GLN A 170 -1.43 21.42 31.97
C GLN A 170 -2.70 22.28 31.86
N ILE A 171 -3.11 22.92 32.95
CA ILE A 171 -4.36 23.69 33.06
C ILE A 171 -4.49 24.81 31.99
N ASN A 172 -3.37 25.27 31.44
CA ASN A 172 -3.29 26.32 30.42
C ASN A 172 -3.08 25.82 28.99
N GLU A 173 -3.05 24.50 28.75
CA GLU A 173 -2.93 23.95 27.43
C GLU A 173 -4.31 23.65 26.85
N LYS A 174 -4.58 24.19 25.64
CA LYS A 174 -5.76 23.76 24.87
C LYS A 174 -5.49 22.34 24.39
N THR A 175 -6.13 21.36 25.01
CA THR A 175 -6.01 19.94 24.65
C THR A 175 -7.20 19.58 23.76
N ILE A 176 -6.90 19.07 22.56
CA ILE A 176 -7.89 18.50 21.64
C ILE A 176 -7.75 16.99 21.76
N PHE A 177 -8.81 16.30 22.16
CA PHE A 177 -8.89 14.84 22.20
C PHE A 177 -9.56 14.30 20.95
#